data_e82c23ab7733caeb8bd0d627041d624d
#
_entry.id   e82c23ab7733caeb8bd0d627041d624d
#
_cell.length_a   1.000
_cell.length_b   1.000
_cell.length_c   1.000
_cell.angle_alpha   90.00
_cell.angle_beta   90.00
_cell.angle_gamma   90.00
#
_symmetry.space_group_name_H-M   'P 1'
#
loop_
_entity.id
_entity.type
_entity.pdbx_description
1 polymer ?
#
loop_
_entity_poly.entity_id
_entity_poly.type
_entity_poly.pdbx_seq_one_letter_code
_entity_poly.pdbx_strand_id
1 'polypeptide(L)'
;VASGDLPGVGNPNGFSTPVSVVADGAANNIDEGRAMCEIVHDLAPGAQLFFSTANGGEAAFANAILNLDAVSNCDVIVDDIRYFEEPFYMDGPVALACNTVFNNGVAYFASAGNYGTSSYESAYRDSGGALNAHDFDAGPGFDTLQSITVNAGSNINLTLQWDDPWGSLT
;
A
#
# COMPACT_ATOMS: atom_id res chain seq x y z
N VAL A 1 25.97 -2.96 -2.41
CA VAL A 1 26.97 -1.88 -2.50
C VAL A 1 28.16 -2.32 -3.36
N ALA A 2 28.80 -3.45 -3.05
CA ALA A 2 30.00 -3.89 -3.81
C ALA A 2 29.72 -4.24 -5.30
N SER A 3 28.50 -4.60 -5.65
CA SER A 3 28.02 -4.79 -7.04
C SER A 3 27.78 -3.48 -7.79
N GLY A 4 27.54 -2.40 -7.07
CA GLY A 4 27.16 -1.09 -7.64
C GLY A 4 25.68 -0.75 -7.48
N ASP A 5 24.83 -1.75 -7.21
CA ASP A 5 23.36 -1.62 -7.21
C ASP A 5 22.81 -0.74 -6.05
N LEU A 6 23.60 -0.55 -4.99
CA LEU A 6 23.25 0.35 -3.89
C LEU A 6 24.38 1.34 -3.58
N PRO A 7 24.07 2.57 -3.18
CA PRO A 7 25.07 3.52 -2.74
C PRO A 7 25.66 3.08 -1.36
N GLY A 8 26.87 3.52 -1.09
CA GLY A 8 27.53 3.24 0.19
C GLY A 8 29.03 3.06 0.04
N VAL A 9 29.71 2.94 1.18
CA VAL A 9 31.17 2.75 1.19
C VAL A 9 31.56 1.47 0.45
N GLY A 10 32.39 1.60 -0.57
CA GLY A 10 32.80 0.49 -1.43
C GLY A 10 31.97 0.33 -2.72
N ASN A 11 31.05 1.24 -3.00
CA ASN A 11 30.39 1.30 -4.31
C ASN A 11 31.43 1.59 -5.41
N PRO A 12 31.55 0.73 -6.45
CA PRO A 12 32.60 0.85 -7.47
C PRO A 12 32.44 2.07 -8.38
N ASN A 13 31.25 2.68 -8.41
CA ASN A 13 30.91 3.85 -9.22
C ASN A 13 31.07 5.18 -8.46
N GLY A 14 31.55 5.13 -7.20
CA GLY A 14 31.85 6.30 -6.40
C GLY A 14 30.67 6.89 -5.61
N PHE A 15 29.49 6.28 -5.64
CA PHE A 15 28.33 6.69 -4.86
C PHE A 15 28.43 6.21 -3.41
N SER A 16 29.18 6.93 -2.59
CA SER A 16 29.59 6.50 -1.27
C SER A 16 28.61 6.81 -0.12
N THR A 17 27.59 7.65 -0.36
CA THR A 17 26.58 7.98 0.67
C THR A 17 25.59 6.82 0.80
N PRO A 18 25.54 6.10 1.94
CA PRO A 18 24.68 4.94 2.07
C PRO A 18 23.17 5.31 2.14
N VAL A 19 22.30 4.34 1.91
CA VAL A 19 20.89 4.46 2.24
C VAL A 19 20.73 4.75 3.74
N SER A 20 19.97 5.80 4.07
CA SER A 20 19.63 6.12 5.46
C SER A 20 18.43 5.31 5.89
N VAL A 21 18.63 4.33 6.77
CA VAL A 21 17.53 3.50 7.30
C VAL A 21 16.91 4.23 8.49
N VAL A 22 15.70 4.77 8.30
CA VAL A 22 14.94 5.48 9.34
C VAL A 22 14.29 4.48 10.29
N ALA A 23 13.70 3.43 9.75
CA ALA A 23 13.17 2.29 10.49
C ALA A 23 13.35 1.02 9.66
N ASP A 24 13.83 -0.05 10.27
CA ASP A 24 14.02 -1.33 9.61
C ASP A 24 12.92 -2.32 9.97
N GLY A 25 12.73 -3.31 9.11
CA GLY A 25 11.84 -4.44 9.37
C GLY A 25 12.50 -5.51 10.26
N ALA A 26 11.72 -6.50 10.69
CA ALA A 26 12.25 -7.66 11.39
C ALA A 26 13.16 -8.50 10.45
N ALA A 27 14.14 -9.18 11.01
CA ALA A 27 15.15 -9.95 10.25
C ALA A 27 14.57 -11.08 9.36
N ASN A 28 13.32 -11.46 9.58
CA ASN A 28 12.61 -12.47 8.78
C ASN A 28 11.65 -11.88 7.73
N ASN A 29 11.67 -10.57 7.54
CA ASN A 29 10.88 -9.92 6.50
C ASN A 29 11.48 -10.18 5.12
N ILE A 30 10.65 -9.97 4.09
CA ILE A 30 11.12 -9.99 2.71
C ILE A 30 11.98 -8.77 2.41
N ASP A 31 12.83 -8.88 1.40
CA ASP A 31 13.86 -7.90 1.09
C ASP A 31 13.44 -6.92 -0.04
N GLU A 32 12.15 -6.70 -0.18
CA GLU A 32 11.57 -5.91 -1.26
C GLU A 32 11.97 -4.43 -1.20
N GLY A 33 11.98 -3.84 -0.01
CA GLY A 33 12.39 -2.45 0.15
C GLY A 33 13.84 -2.19 -0.27
N ARG A 34 14.74 -3.17 -0.10
CA ARG A 34 16.09 -3.08 -0.65
C ARG A 34 16.07 -3.12 -2.17
N ALA A 35 15.31 -4.02 -2.77
CA ALA A 35 15.18 -4.10 -4.22
C ALA A 35 14.60 -2.81 -4.81
N MET A 36 13.64 -2.18 -4.15
CA MET A 36 13.13 -0.86 -4.53
C MET A 36 14.23 0.20 -4.50
N CYS A 37 15.06 0.22 -3.45
CA CYS A 37 16.21 1.13 -3.36
C CYS A 37 17.23 0.88 -4.48
N GLU A 38 17.49 -0.37 -4.87
CA GLU A 38 18.37 -0.74 -5.98
C GLU A 38 17.83 -0.17 -7.30
N ILE A 39 16.55 -0.36 -7.60
CA ILE A 39 15.90 0.19 -8.81
C ILE A 39 16.00 1.73 -8.87
N VAL A 40 15.74 2.40 -7.74
CA VAL A 40 15.84 3.87 -7.69
C VAL A 40 17.29 4.32 -7.88
N HIS A 41 18.26 3.63 -7.28
CA HIS A 41 19.67 3.95 -7.42
C HIS A 41 20.17 3.78 -8.87
N ASP A 42 19.73 2.75 -9.55
CA ASP A 42 20.09 2.52 -10.97
C ASP A 42 19.61 3.64 -11.88
N LEU A 43 18.44 4.22 -11.60
CA LEU A 43 17.87 5.30 -12.40
C LEU A 43 18.32 6.69 -11.96
N ALA A 44 18.56 6.88 -10.68
CA ALA A 44 18.91 8.15 -10.06
C ALA A 44 20.07 7.99 -9.05
N PRO A 45 21.28 7.60 -9.52
CA PRO A 45 22.39 7.22 -8.61
C PRO A 45 22.89 8.38 -7.75
N GLY A 46 22.59 9.62 -8.12
CA GLY A 46 22.92 10.81 -7.32
C GLY A 46 21.90 11.17 -6.25
N ALA A 47 20.74 10.48 -6.21
CA ALA A 47 19.72 10.73 -5.18
C ALA A 47 20.18 10.19 -3.82
N GLN A 48 19.88 10.91 -2.76
CA GLN A 48 20.02 10.39 -1.42
C GLN A 48 18.80 9.53 -1.10
N LEU A 49 19.04 8.29 -0.66
CA LEU A 49 17.98 7.34 -0.37
C LEU A 49 17.74 7.24 1.14
N PHE A 50 16.45 7.23 1.48
CA PHE A 50 15.95 6.95 2.83
C PHE A 50 15.02 5.73 2.76
N PHE A 51 15.09 4.89 3.75
CA PHE A 51 14.23 3.72 3.85
C PHE A 51 13.49 3.71 5.19
N SER A 52 12.20 3.41 5.16
CA SER A 52 11.39 3.12 6.33
C SER A 52 10.51 1.91 6.05
N THR A 53 10.50 0.94 6.98
CA THR A 53 9.64 -0.23 6.86
C THR A 53 8.16 0.16 6.90
N ALA A 54 7.34 -0.58 6.15
CA ALA A 54 5.87 -0.46 6.18
C ALA A 54 5.22 -1.39 7.22
N ASN A 55 6.00 -2.11 8.01
CA ASN A 55 5.47 -3.00 9.04
C ASN A 55 4.92 -2.21 10.25
N GLY A 56 3.90 -2.77 10.90
CA GLY A 56 3.29 -2.19 12.10
C GLY A 56 1.86 -1.68 11.90
N GLY A 57 1.28 -1.92 10.73
CA GLY A 57 -0.10 -1.53 10.40
C GLY A 57 -0.23 -0.08 9.93
N GLU A 58 -1.44 0.32 9.55
CA GLU A 58 -1.75 1.61 8.92
C GLU A 58 -1.22 2.83 9.68
N ALA A 59 -1.41 2.86 11.00
CA ALA A 59 -0.99 4.01 11.80
C ALA A 59 0.54 4.18 11.84
N ALA A 60 1.29 3.06 11.89
CA ALA A 60 2.75 3.09 11.86
C ALA A 60 3.24 3.52 10.48
N PHE A 61 2.60 3.04 9.43
CA PHE A 61 2.93 3.42 8.06
C PHE A 61 2.62 4.90 7.77
N ALA A 62 1.47 5.40 8.19
CA ALA A 62 1.14 6.83 8.11
C ALA A 62 2.20 7.71 8.79
N ASN A 63 2.66 7.31 9.99
CA ASN A 63 3.74 7.99 10.69
C ASN A 63 5.08 7.89 9.93
N ALA A 64 5.38 6.76 9.28
CA ALA A 64 6.58 6.60 8.46
C ALA A 64 6.57 7.58 7.26
N ILE A 65 5.45 7.74 6.57
CA ILE A 65 5.27 8.71 5.49
C ILE A 65 5.56 10.14 6.00
N LEU A 66 4.93 10.54 7.10
CA LEU A 66 5.13 11.87 7.69
C LEU A 66 6.58 12.10 8.14
N ASN A 67 7.26 11.08 8.65
CA ASN A 67 8.66 11.18 9.06
C ASN A 67 9.62 11.30 7.88
N LEU A 68 9.35 10.63 6.77
CA LEU A 68 10.15 10.78 5.55
C LEU A 68 10.09 12.21 5.00
N ASP A 69 8.99 12.89 5.12
CA ASP A 69 8.87 14.32 4.82
C ASP A 69 9.55 15.18 5.91
N ALA A 70 9.01 15.18 7.13
CA ALA A 70 9.34 16.14 8.17
C ALA A 70 10.76 16.00 8.75
N VAL A 71 11.31 14.78 8.78
CA VAL A 71 12.61 14.49 9.40
C VAL A 71 13.69 14.25 8.34
N SER A 72 13.37 13.53 7.29
CA SER A 72 14.32 13.17 6.23
C SER A 72 14.33 14.15 5.07
N ASN A 73 13.35 15.06 4.99
CA ASN A 73 13.15 16.03 3.91
C ASN A 73 13.19 15.39 2.52
N CYS A 74 12.47 14.29 2.35
CA CYS A 74 12.36 13.61 1.07
C CYS A 74 11.52 14.45 0.10
N ASP A 75 12.01 14.65 -1.12
CA ASP A 75 11.24 15.31 -2.19
C ASP A 75 10.27 14.36 -2.88
N VAL A 76 10.57 13.05 -2.83
CA VAL A 76 9.79 11.98 -3.45
C VAL A 76 9.66 10.83 -2.46
N ILE A 77 8.45 10.33 -2.28
CA ILE A 77 8.15 9.14 -1.49
C ILE A 77 7.49 8.11 -2.41
N VAL A 78 7.91 6.86 -2.30
CA VAL A 78 7.35 5.73 -3.06
C VAL A 78 7.11 4.55 -2.14
N ASP A 79 5.97 3.88 -2.31
CA ASP A 79 5.63 2.66 -1.59
C ASP A 79 5.14 1.52 -2.49
N ASP A 80 5.26 0.30 -1.98
CA ASP A 80 4.63 -0.90 -2.54
C ASP A 80 4.04 -1.74 -1.40
N ILE A 81 3.04 -1.18 -0.72
CA ILE A 81 2.36 -1.80 0.41
C ILE A 81 0.84 -1.65 0.29
N ARG A 82 0.11 -2.57 0.88
CA ARG A 82 -1.33 -2.51 0.99
C ARG A 82 -1.79 -2.99 2.36
N TYR A 83 -2.76 -2.28 2.91
CA TYR A 83 -3.54 -2.70 4.07
C TYR A 83 -4.97 -2.94 3.64
N PHE A 84 -5.52 -4.13 3.89
CA PHE A 84 -6.89 -4.50 3.50
C PHE A 84 -7.96 -3.74 4.28
N GLU A 85 -7.58 -3.22 5.43
CA GLU A 85 -8.43 -2.46 6.33
C GLU A 85 -8.53 -0.97 5.98
N GLU A 86 -7.75 -0.47 5.03
CA GLU A 86 -7.87 0.92 4.59
C GLU A 86 -9.26 1.21 4.00
N PRO A 87 -9.90 2.32 4.38
CA PRO A 87 -11.18 2.69 3.81
C PRO A 87 -11.05 3.14 2.36
N PHE A 88 -11.93 2.62 1.47
CA PHE A 88 -11.92 2.98 0.04
C PHE A 88 -12.74 4.25 -0.24
N TYR A 89 -13.69 4.58 0.61
CA TYR A 89 -14.67 5.64 0.38
C TYR A 89 -14.54 6.81 1.36
N MET A 90 -13.44 6.88 2.11
CA MET A 90 -13.06 8.00 2.95
C MET A 90 -11.55 8.01 3.16
N ASP A 91 -11.00 9.15 3.55
CA ASP A 91 -9.59 9.26 3.91
C ASP A 91 -9.30 8.59 5.25
N GLY A 92 -8.57 7.47 5.21
CA GLY A 92 -7.99 6.83 6.38
C GLY A 92 -6.64 7.45 6.78
N PRO A 93 -5.97 6.90 7.81
CA PRO A 93 -4.70 7.44 8.30
C PRO A 93 -3.62 7.59 7.22
N VAL A 94 -3.51 6.61 6.32
CA VAL A 94 -2.51 6.62 5.25
C VAL A 94 -2.84 7.68 4.22
N ALA A 95 -4.08 7.75 3.73
CA ALA A 95 -4.52 8.77 2.79
C ALA A 95 -4.32 10.19 3.33
N LEU A 96 -4.63 10.42 4.62
CA LEU A 96 -4.39 11.71 5.29
C LEU A 96 -2.89 12.04 5.37
N ALA A 97 -2.02 11.06 5.61
CA ALA A 97 -0.57 11.26 5.59
C ALA A 97 -0.08 11.61 4.18
N CYS A 98 -0.55 10.89 3.15
CA CYS A 98 -0.24 11.19 1.75
C CYS A 98 -0.67 12.62 1.35
N ASN A 99 -1.89 13.02 1.73
CA ASN A 99 -2.38 14.38 1.51
C ASN A 99 -1.51 15.43 2.21
N THR A 100 -1.05 15.13 3.41
CA THR A 100 -0.18 16.03 4.18
C THR A 100 1.14 16.25 3.47
N VAL A 101 1.86 15.20 3.10
CA VAL A 101 3.16 15.32 2.43
C VAL A 101 3.03 15.93 1.03
N PHE A 102 1.96 15.62 0.31
CA PHE A 102 1.65 16.26 -0.97
C PHE A 102 1.46 17.78 -0.84
N ASN A 103 0.73 18.22 0.18
CA ASN A 103 0.54 19.65 0.45
C ASN A 103 1.84 20.35 0.87
N ASN A 104 2.81 19.62 1.41
CA ASN A 104 4.16 20.11 1.69
C ASN A 104 5.06 20.15 0.45
N GLY A 105 4.60 19.65 -0.69
CA GLY A 105 5.33 19.65 -1.96
C GLY A 105 6.06 18.35 -2.29
N VAL A 106 5.88 17.31 -1.51
CA VAL A 106 6.46 15.98 -1.74
C VAL A 106 5.66 15.24 -2.81
N ALA A 107 6.33 14.69 -3.82
CA ALA A 107 5.70 13.82 -4.79
C ALA A 107 5.53 12.41 -4.19
N TYR A 108 4.29 11.90 -4.16
CA TYR A 108 3.99 10.59 -3.60
C TYR A 108 3.51 9.60 -4.68
N PHE A 109 4.10 8.39 -4.70
CA PHE A 109 3.76 7.33 -5.64
C PHE A 109 3.50 6.02 -4.89
N ALA A 110 2.37 5.40 -5.15
CA ALA A 110 2.01 4.09 -4.63
C ALA A 110 1.81 3.10 -5.77
N SER A 111 2.08 1.82 -5.52
CA SER A 111 1.80 0.77 -6.49
C SER A 111 0.30 0.61 -6.71
N ALA A 112 -0.10 0.22 -7.93
CA ALA A 112 -1.49 -0.15 -8.22
C ALA A 112 -1.87 -1.53 -7.66
N GLY A 113 -0.90 -2.29 -7.16
CA GLY A 113 -1.07 -3.64 -6.62
C GLY A 113 -1.38 -4.71 -7.67
N ASN A 114 -1.56 -5.95 -7.19
CA ASN A 114 -1.67 -7.15 -8.04
C ASN A 114 -3.05 -7.83 -7.97
N TYR A 115 -4.09 -7.15 -7.46
CA TYR A 115 -5.36 -7.77 -7.08
C TYR A 115 -6.54 -7.40 -7.98
N GLY A 116 -6.29 -6.82 -9.14
CA GLY A 116 -7.35 -6.39 -10.06
C GLY A 116 -8.34 -7.46 -10.50
N THR A 117 -7.94 -8.74 -10.46
CA THR A 117 -8.81 -9.88 -10.78
C THR A 117 -9.35 -10.61 -9.54
N SER A 118 -9.00 -10.14 -8.34
CA SER A 118 -9.36 -10.77 -7.06
C SER A 118 -10.39 -9.94 -6.29
N SER A 119 -11.17 -9.15 -6.99
CA SER A 119 -12.18 -8.26 -6.42
C SER A 119 -13.51 -8.39 -7.17
N TYR A 120 -14.58 -8.03 -6.48
CA TYR A 120 -15.91 -7.85 -7.04
C TYR A 120 -16.37 -6.45 -6.69
N GLU A 121 -16.91 -5.74 -7.66
CA GLU A 121 -17.48 -4.41 -7.48
C GLU A 121 -18.79 -4.33 -8.25
N SER A 122 -19.82 -3.78 -7.64
CA SER A 122 -21.09 -3.50 -8.30
C SER A 122 -21.89 -2.48 -7.50
N ALA A 123 -22.78 -1.76 -8.15
CA ALA A 123 -23.84 -1.05 -7.45
C ALA A 123 -24.68 -2.03 -6.62
N TYR A 124 -25.19 -1.57 -5.49
CA TYR A 124 -26.10 -2.38 -4.70
C TYR A 124 -27.34 -2.73 -5.52
N ARG A 125 -27.71 -4.00 -5.51
CA ARG A 125 -28.95 -4.52 -6.10
C ARG A 125 -29.73 -5.25 -5.02
N ASP A 126 -30.95 -4.78 -4.73
CA ASP A 126 -31.83 -5.41 -3.76
C ASP A 126 -32.41 -6.71 -4.34
N SER A 127 -32.19 -7.82 -3.66
CA SER A 127 -32.78 -9.13 -4.03
C SER A 127 -34.31 -9.21 -3.84
N GLY A 128 -34.94 -8.16 -3.31
CA GLY A 128 -36.38 -8.11 -3.04
C GLY A 128 -36.84 -8.95 -1.84
N GLY A 129 -35.91 -9.47 -1.04
CA GLY A 129 -36.21 -10.28 0.16
C GLY A 129 -36.31 -9.45 1.45
N ALA A 130 -36.82 -10.05 2.52
CA ALA A 130 -36.97 -9.38 3.81
C ALA A 130 -35.65 -8.96 4.48
N LEU A 131 -34.50 -9.44 3.97
CA LEU A 131 -33.18 -9.17 4.52
C LEU A 131 -32.45 -8.03 3.75
N ASN A 132 -33.06 -7.49 2.71
CA ASN A 132 -32.41 -6.48 1.83
C ASN A 132 -30.99 -6.93 1.41
N ALA A 133 -30.83 -8.22 1.06
CA ALA A 133 -29.56 -8.78 0.67
C ALA A 133 -29.15 -8.28 -0.72
N HIS A 134 -27.84 -8.12 -0.93
CA HIS A 134 -27.32 -7.80 -2.26
C HIS A 134 -27.53 -8.97 -3.22
N ASP A 135 -27.97 -8.67 -4.42
CA ASP A 135 -28.06 -9.63 -5.52
C ASP A 135 -26.76 -9.60 -6.34
N PHE A 136 -26.03 -10.72 -6.30
CA PHE A 136 -24.77 -10.89 -7.03
C PHE A 136 -24.97 -11.29 -8.49
N ASP A 137 -26.20 -11.70 -8.90
CA ASP A 137 -26.52 -12.01 -10.28
C ASP A 137 -27.05 -10.76 -11.01
N ALA A 138 -26.34 -10.35 -12.07
CA ALA A 138 -26.78 -9.24 -12.92
C ALA A 138 -27.87 -9.68 -13.95
N GLY A 139 -28.22 -10.97 -13.99
CA GLY A 139 -29.21 -11.55 -14.90
C GLY A 139 -30.65 -11.40 -14.40
N PRO A 140 -31.60 -12.14 -14.98
CA PRO A 140 -33.03 -12.06 -14.63
C PRO A 140 -33.38 -12.86 -13.35
N GLY A 141 -32.46 -13.61 -12.79
CA GLY A 141 -32.59 -14.27 -11.50
C GLY A 141 -32.13 -13.37 -10.37
N PHE A 142 -31.98 -13.92 -9.20
CA PHE A 142 -31.24 -13.30 -8.10
C PHE A 142 -30.43 -14.36 -7.38
N ASP A 143 -29.22 -13.98 -6.93
CA ASP A 143 -28.34 -14.81 -6.10
C ASP A 143 -27.75 -13.94 -4.99
N THR A 144 -28.06 -14.32 -3.76
CA THR A 144 -27.56 -13.60 -2.57
C THR A 144 -26.25 -14.17 -2.04
N LEU A 145 -25.59 -15.06 -2.79
CA LEU A 145 -24.34 -15.72 -2.43
C LEU A 145 -23.26 -15.48 -3.49
N GLN A 146 -22.14 -14.93 -3.07
CA GLN A 146 -20.94 -14.81 -3.90
C GLN A 146 -20.10 -16.11 -3.82
N SER A 147 -19.94 -16.80 -4.94
CA SER A 147 -19.04 -17.96 -5.02
C SER A 147 -17.58 -17.56 -4.97
N ILE A 148 -16.82 -18.19 -4.09
CA ILE A 148 -15.38 -17.99 -3.96
C ILE A 148 -14.69 -19.35 -4.01
N THR A 149 -13.62 -19.45 -4.81
CA THR A 149 -12.81 -20.66 -4.88
C THR A 149 -11.56 -20.49 -4.04
N VAL A 150 -11.36 -21.38 -3.07
CA VAL A 150 -10.18 -21.40 -2.19
C VAL A 150 -9.50 -22.75 -2.30
N ASN A 151 -8.18 -22.75 -2.47
CA ASN A 151 -7.41 -24.00 -2.50
C ASN A 151 -7.46 -24.70 -1.14
N ALA A 152 -7.51 -26.02 -1.15
CA ALA A 152 -7.52 -26.79 0.09
C ALA A 152 -6.30 -26.47 0.97
N GLY A 153 -6.54 -26.19 2.24
CA GLY A 153 -5.50 -25.82 3.21
C GLY A 153 -5.02 -24.36 3.16
N SER A 154 -5.60 -23.53 2.28
CA SER A 154 -5.30 -22.10 2.22
C SER A 154 -6.26 -21.28 3.10
N ASN A 155 -5.78 -20.15 3.58
CA ASN A 155 -6.61 -19.11 4.19
C ASN A 155 -7.01 -18.07 3.13
N ILE A 156 -8.14 -17.43 3.34
CA ILE A 156 -8.59 -16.27 2.56
C ILE A 156 -8.91 -15.12 3.50
N ASN A 157 -8.46 -13.93 3.14
CA ASN A 157 -8.91 -12.69 3.76
C ASN A 157 -9.93 -12.05 2.83
N LEU A 158 -11.09 -11.70 3.37
CA LEU A 158 -12.15 -11.00 2.65
C LEU A 158 -12.35 -9.63 3.30
N THR A 159 -12.34 -8.60 2.47
CA THR A 159 -12.68 -7.24 2.87
C THR A 159 -13.98 -6.86 2.16
N LEU A 160 -14.97 -6.44 2.90
CA LEU A 160 -16.21 -5.89 2.37
C LEU A 160 -16.25 -4.40 2.72
N GLN A 161 -16.42 -3.57 1.70
CA GLN A 161 -16.63 -2.14 1.85
C GLN A 161 -17.74 -1.68 0.92
N TRP A 162 -18.41 -0.61 1.29
CA TRP A 162 -19.43 0.08 0.50
C TRP A 162 -19.23 1.59 0.66
N ASP A 163 -19.90 2.38 -0.14
CA ASP A 163 -19.67 3.81 -0.32
C ASP A 163 -20.13 4.73 0.83
N ASP A 164 -20.61 4.17 1.94
CA ASP A 164 -20.84 4.93 3.17
C ASP A 164 -19.52 5.15 3.93
N PRO A 165 -19.30 6.33 4.51
CA PRO A 165 -18.17 6.54 5.41
C PRO A 165 -18.24 5.63 6.64
N TRP A 166 -17.11 5.15 7.11
CA TRP A 166 -17.05 4.30 8.30
C TRP A 166 -17.67 5.00 9.52
N GLY A 167 -18.52 4.27 10.22
CA GLY A 167 -19.25 4.78 11.37
C GLY A 167 -20.52 5.59 11.06
N SER A 168 -20.86 5.74 9.77
CA SER A 168 -22.07 6.39 9.29
C SER A 168 -22.82 5.40 8.40
N LEU A 169 -23.72 4.63 8.99
CA LEU A 169 -24.61 3.73 8.22
C LEU A 169 -25.90 4.48 7.89
N THR A 170 -26.24 4.54 6.62
CA THR A 170 -27.50 5.10 6.10
C THR A 170 -28.40 4.00 5.54
#